data_d0b8098a528b8657a997323f2e4e40a3
#
_entry.id   d0b8098a528b8657a997323f2e4e40a3
#
_cell.length_a   1.000
_cell.length_b   1.000
_cell.length_c   1.000
_cell.angle_alpha   90.00
_cell.angle_beta   90.00
_cell.angle_gamma   90.00
#
_symmetry.space_group_name_H-M   'P 1'
#
loop_
_entity.id
_entity.type
_entity.pdbx_description
1 polymer ?
#
loop_
_entity_poly.entity_id
_entity_poly.type
_entity_poly.pdbx_seq_one_letter_code
_entity_poly.pdbx_strand_id
1 'polypeptide(L)'
;HCEACGYRSPDIDYLATDIDTKDMKMNVTVGGKKSEYPLLNSTNINIYNALAAIATLREFGLSEEKIRNSMEKMGISETRYSEKEVNGRKYILHLAKGQNPIACSRAFENIRNAPGKKSVVMFLDDYFDARHTVENTAWFYDTDFEFLNDPSIVQVVIAGARHHDTYVR
;
A
#
# COMPACT_ATOMS: atom_id res chain seq x y z
N HIS A 1 -9.40 17.37 19.92
CA HIS A 1 -9.33 17.41 21.39
C HIS A 1 -10.69 17.03 21.94
N CYS A 2 -10.73 16.45 23.13
CA CYS A 2 -11.97 16.06 23.79
C CYS A 2 -12.49 17.20 24.68
N GLU A 3 -13.68 17.71 24.40
CA GLU A 3 -14.28 18.81 25.17
C GLU A 3 -14.62 18.42 26.61
N ALA A 4 -14.95 17.14 26.84
CA ALA A 4 -15.36 16.65 28.16
C ALA A 4 -14.22 16.49 29.16
N CYS A 5 -13.01 16.08 28.71
CA CYS A 5 -11.87 15.81 29.60
C CYS A 5 -10.61 16.63 29.27
N GLY A 6 -10.67 17.49 28.25
CA GLY A 6 -9.53 18.32 27.82
C GLY A 6 -8.41 17.55 27.11
N TYR A 7 -8.55 16.22 26.90
CA TYR A 7 -7.54 15.44 26.18
C TYR A 7 -7.33 16.00 24.78
N ARG A 8 -6.09 16.12 24.38
CA ARG A 8 -5.66 16.46 23.01
C ARG A 8 -4.51 15.54 22.59
N SER A 9 -4.35 15.39 21.29
CA SER A 9 -3.21 14.66 20.74
C SER A 9 -1.90 15.26 21.27
N PRO A 10 -0.89 14.44 21.56
CA PRO A 10 0.43 14.93 21.94
C PRO A 10 1.03 15.81 20.82
N ASP A 11 2.03 16.58 21.15
CA ASP A 11 2.81 17.32 20.18
C ASP A 11 3.51 16.36 19.22
N ILE A 12 3.73 16.82 18.00
CA ILE A 12 4.32 15.99 16.94
C ILE A 12 5.83 16.17 16.95
N ASP A 13 6.57 15.10 17.26
CA ASP A 13 8.03 15.09 17.26
C ASP A 13 8.62 14.96 15.85
N TYR A 14 7.95 14.20 14.98
CA TYR A 14 8.34 13.94 13.59
C TYR A 14 7.22 14.34 12.64
N LEU A 15 7.44 15.40 11.87
CA LEU A 15 6.43 15.93 10.95
C LEU A 15 6.93 15.86 9.51
N ALA A 16 6.23 15.08 8.67
CA ALA A 16 6.46 15.10 7.23
C ALA A 16 5.72 16.28 6.57
N THR A 17 6.44 17.05 5.78
CA THR A 17 5.92 18.19 5.00
C THR A 17 6.48 18.19 3.58
N ASP A 18 5.95 19.08 2.74
CA ASP A 18 6.44 19.30 1.35
C ASP A 18 6.65 17.97 0.59
N ILE A 19 5.60 17.15 0.59
CA ILE A 19 5.61 15.86 -0.08
C ILE A 19 5.52 16.09 -1.58
N ASP A 20 6.62 15.83 -2.28
CA ASP A 20 6.69 15.89 -3.75
C ASP A 20 6.68 14.48 -4.33
N THR A 21 5.51 14.08 -4.86
CA THR A 21 5.33 12.77 -5.48
C THR A 21 5.87 12.67 -6.90
N LYS A 22 6.25 13.79 -7.53
CA LYS A 22 6.89 13.80 -8.85
C LYS A 22 8.39 13.58 -8.72
N ASP A 23 9.01 14.37 -7.84
CA ASP A 23 10.45 14.26 -7.56
C ASP A 23 10.77 13.20 -6.49
N MET A 24 9.74 12.48 -6.03
CA MET A 24 9.86 11.38 -5.07
C MET A 24 10.66 11.75 -3.82
N LYS A 25 10.26 12.85 -3.16
CA LYS A 25 10.91 13.36 -1.96
C LYS A 25 9.93 13.96 -0.96
N MET A 26 10.33 14.02 0.29
CA MET A 26 9.61 14.69 1.36
C MET A 26 10.58 15.35 2.34
N ASN A 27 10.10 16.35 3.06
CA ASN A 27 10.80 16.92 4.18
C ASN A 27 10.30 16.33 5.50
N VAL A 28 11.21 16.06 6.43
CA VAL A 28 10.88 15.65 7.80
C VAL A 28 11.46 16.68 8.76
N THR A 29 10.60 17.25 9.60
CA THR A 29 10.98 18.22 10.64
C THR A 29 11.04 17.51 11.98
N VAL A 30 12.16 17.66 12.69
CA VAL A 30 12.41 17.12 14.03
C VAL A 30 13.05 18.20 14.88
N GLY A 31 12.45 18.56 16.02
CA GLY A 31 12.97 19.60 16.89
C GLY A 31 13.19 20.95 16.18
N GLY A 32 12.35 21.28 15.20
CA GLY A 32 12.46 22.50 14.39
C GLY A 32 13.47 22.43 13.24
N LYS A 33 14.27 21.36 13.14
CA LYS A 33 15.20 21.14 12.02
C LYS A 33 14.51 20.36 10.90
N LYS A 34 14.52 20.91 9.69
CA LYS A 34 13.95 20.33 8.49
C LYS A 34 15.03 19.64 7.65
N SER A 35 14.75 18.43 7.21
CA SER A 35 15.67 17.59 6.42
C SER A 35 14.92 16.86 5.32
N GLU A 36 15.51 16.81 4.11
CA GLU A 36 14.92 16.14 2.95
C GLU A 36 15.27 14.64 2.93
N TYR A 37 14.29 13.82 2.59
CA TYR A 37 14.42 12.37 2.43
C TYR A 37 13.77 11.91 1.12
N PRO A 38 14.31 10.90 0.45
CA PRO A 38 13.68 10.31 -0.73
C PRO A 38 12.42 9.54 -0.34
N LEU A 39 11.44 9.51 -1.24
CA LEU A 39 10.28 8.65 -1.16
C LEU A 39 10.53 7.39 -1.99
N LEU A 40 10.21 6.23 -1.44
CA LEU A 40 10.26 4.96 -2.17
C LEU A 40 8.97 4.71 -2.96
N ASN A 41 7.87 5.34 -2.54
CA ASN A 41 6.56 5.21 -3.15
C ASN A 41 5.71 6.45 -2.84
N SER A 42 4.82 6.83 -3.76
CA SER A 42 3.98 8.02 -3.67
C SER A 42 2.65 7.84 -2.93
N THR A 43 2.33 6.61 -2.50
CA THR A 43 1.07 6.37 -1.78
C THR A 43 1.15 6.86 -0.33
N ASN A 44 0.06 7.42 0.19
CA ASN A 44 0.00 7.95 1.56
C ASN A 44 0.46 6.93 2.60
N ILE A 45 0.05 5.66 2.46
CA ILE A 45 0.46 4.59 3.40
C ILE A 45 1.97 4.42 3.42
N ASN A 46 2.63 4.43 2.25
CA ASN A 46 4.07 4.28 2.17
C ASN A 46 4.82 5.52 2.66
N ILE A 47 4.24 6.70 2.51
CA ILE A 47 4.78 7.94 3.10
C ILE A 47 4.75 7.85 4.64
N TYR A 48 3.64 7.41 5.23
CA TYR A 48 3.57 7.15 6.68
C TYR A 48 4.55 6.07 7.13
N ASN A 49 4.68 4.97 6.38
CA ASN A 49 5.65 3.92 6.69
C ASN A 49 7.09 4.45 6.64
N ALA A 50 7.41 5.27 5.64
CA ALA A 50 8.73 5.90 5.54
C ALA A 50 8.99 6.84 6.72
N LEU A 51 8.03 7.69 7.09
CA LEU A 51 8.14 8.56 8.25
C LEU A 51 8.34 7.77 9.54
N ALA A 52 7.56 6.71 9.76
CA ALA A 52 7.71 5.84 10.93
C ALA A 52 9.08 5.16 10.97
N ALA A 53 9.58 4.69 9.83
CA ALA A 53 10.91 4.09 9.73
C ALA A 53 12.01 5.12 10.04
N ILE A 54 11.93 6.33 9.47
CA ILE A 54 12.87 7.43 9.74
C ILE A 54 12.87 7.75 11.23
N ALA A 55 11.70 7.95 11.84
CA ALA A 55 11.59 8.26 13.27
C ALA A 55 12.25 7.16 14.10
N THR A 56 11.88 5.92 13.87
CA THR A 56 12.45 4.76 14.59
C THR A 56 13.97 4.71 14.47
N LEU A 57 14.51 4.82 13.27
CA LEU A 57 15.96 4.75 13.04
C LEU A 57 16.70 5.92 13.68
N ARG A 58 16.10 7.11 13.71
CA ARG A 58 16.65 8.29 14.41
C ARG A 58 16.70 8.06 15.91
N GLU A 59 15.64 7.53 16.51
CA GLU A 59 15.60 7.19 17.94
C GLU A 59 16.60 6.08 18.29
N PHE A 60 16.91 5.16 17.37
CA PHE A 60 18.01 4.21 17.51
C PHE A 60 19.41 4.83 17.29
N GLY A 61 19.51 6.13 17.10
CA GLY A 61 20.78 6.85 17.02
C GLY A 61 21.44 6.85 15.64
N LEU A 62 20.74 6.45 14.57
CA LEU A 62 21.30 6.56 13.22
C LEU A 62 21.30 8.03 12.78
N SER A 63 22.39 8.44 12.13
CA SER A 63 22.47 9.79 11.57
C SER A 63 21.50 9.96 10.39
N GLU A 64 21.03 11.20 10.22
CA GLU A 64 20.18 11.61 9.10
C GLU A 64 20.77 11.21 7.74
N GLU A 65 22.06 11.51 7.56
CA GLU A 65 22.78 11.19 6.32
C GLU A 65 22.80 9.68 6.02
N LYS A 66 23.05 8.86 7.04
CA LYS A 66 23.07 7.40 6.89
C LYS A 66 21.71 6.86 6.51
N ILE A 67 20.64 7.37 7.11
CA ILE A 67 19.26 6.97 6.77
C ILE A 67 18.94 7.36 5.32
N ARG A 68 19.18 8.62 4.93
CA ARG A 68 18.95 9.11 3.59
C ARG A 68 19.70 8.30 2.54
N ASN A 69 21.00 8.11 2.69
CA ASN A 69 21.84 7.34 1.77
C ASN A 69 21.42 5.87 1.66
N SER A 70 20.84 5.31 2.74
CA SER A 70 20.29 3.95 2.70
C SER A 70 18.98 3.92 1.92
N MET A 71 18.08 4.88 2.15
CA MET A 71 16.82 4.98 1.42
C MET A 71 17.03 5.20 -0.09
N GLU A 72 18.00 5.99 -0.51
CA GLU A 72 18.35 6.19 -1.92
C GLU A 72 18.78 4.89 -2.63
N LYS A 73 19.34 3.95 -1.89
CA LYS A 73 19.78 2.65 -2.41
C LYS A 73 18.71 1.56 -2.33
N MET A 74 17.60 1.83 -1.67
CA MET A 74 16.52 0.86 -1.53
C MET A 74 15.67 0.81 -2.79
N GLY A 75 15.37 -0.40 -3.25
CA GLY A 75 14.33 -0.66 -4.24
C GLY A 75 13.00 -1.04 -3.57
N ILE A 76 11.90 -0.82 -4.27
CA ILE A 76 10.60 -1.36 -3.86
C ILE A 76 10.67 -2.88 -3.99
N SER A 77 10.21 -3.59 -2.95
CA SER A 77 10.12 -5.05 -3.02
C SER A 77 9.11 -5.46 -4.11
N GLU A 78 9.61 -6.13 -5.15
CA GLU A 78 8.80 -6.66 -6.25
C GLU A 78 7.85 -7.78 -5.82
N THR A 79 7.96 -8.26 -4.58
CA THR A 79 7.14 -9.37 -4.08
C THR A 79 5.66 -9.03 -3.93
N ARG A 80 5.31 -7.74 -3.78
CA ARG A 80 3.93 -7.29 -3.61
C ARG A 80 3.38 -6.52 -4.79
N TYR A 81 4.26 -5.95 -5.60
CA TYR A 81 3.90 -5.21 -6.79
C TYR A 81 4.99 -5.38 -7.81
N SER A 82 4.67 -5.85 -8.99
CA SER A 82 5.60 -5.89 -10.11
C SER A 82 4.88 -5.59 -11.42
N GLU A 83 5.59 -4.94 -12.32
CA GLU A 83 5.12 -4.65 -13.67
C GLU A 83 6.05 -5.32 -14.68
N LYS A 84 5.47 -5.92 -15.71
CA LYS A 84 6.19 -6.50 -16.85
C LYS A 84 5.47 -6.16 -18.14
N GLU A 85 6.22 -5.87 -19.17
CA GLU A 85 5.69 -5.74 -20.52
C GLU A 85 6.07 -6.98 -21.35
N VAL A 86 5.07 -7.63 -21.93
CA VAL A 86 5.25 -8.81 -22.78
C VAL A 86 4.38 -8.64 -24.02
N ASN A 87 5.00 -8.68 -25.20
CA ASN A 87 4.31 -8.54 -26.49
C ASN A 87 3.39 -7.30 -26.58
N GLY A 88 3.85 -6.17 -26.10
CA GLY A 88 3.11 -4.90 -26.11
C GLY A 88 1.93 -4.85 -25.13
N ARG A 89 1.87 -5.78 -24.18
CA ARG A 89 0.87 -5.78 -23.11
C ARG A 89 1.56 -5.61 -21.77
N LYS A 90 1.00 -4.74 -20.95
CA LYS A 90 1.44 -4.51 -19.58
C LYS A 90 0.76 -5.51 -18.64
N TYR A 91 1.57 -6.24 -17.89
CA TYR A 91 1.13 -7.15 -16.83
C TYR A 91 1.51 -6.55 -15.48
N ILE A 92 0.54 -6.44 -14.60
CA ILE A 92 0.75 -5.94 -13.24
C ILE A 92 0.36 -7.06 -12.27
N LEU A 93 1.31 -7.48 -11.45
CA LEU A 93 1.05 -8.34 -10.31
C LEU A 93 0.90 -7.47 -9.07
N HIS A 94 -0.23 -7.60 -8.40
CA HIS A 94 -0.50 -6.92 -7.14
C HIS A 94 -0.90 -7.95 -6.09
N LEU A 95 -0.07 -8.12 -5.06
CA LEU A 95 -0.37 -8.97 -3.93
C LEU A 95 -0.97 -8.11 -2.81
N ALA A 96 -2.29 -8.10 -2.68
CA ALA A 96 -2.97 -7.57 -1.52
C ALA A 96 -2.89 -8.59 -0.38
N LYS A 97 -2.55 -8.13 0.82
CA LYS A 97 -2.52 -9.01 1.99
C LYS A 97 -3.95 -9.43 2.34
N GLY A 98 -4.20 -10.72 2.47
CA GLY A 98 -5.46 -11.27 2.97
C GLY A 98 -5.83 -10.71 4.36
N GLN A 99 -7.10 -10.81 4.72
CA GLN A 99 -7.67 -10.25 5.96
C GLN A 99 -7.54 -8.72 6.10
N ASN A 100 -7.29 -8.03 4.99
CA ASN A 100 -7.20 -6.57 4.99
C ASN A 100 -8.06 -5.98 3.86
N PRO A 101 -9.35 -5.70 4.15
CA PRO A 101 -10.29 -5.16 3.15
C PRO A 101 -9.83 -3.82 2.57
N ILE A 102 -9.21 -2.97 3.39
CA ILE A 102 -8.70 -1.66 2.94
C ILE A 102 -7.59 -1.83 1.90
N ALA A 103 -6.67 -2.77 2.12
CA ALA A 103 -5.59 -3.03 1.16
C ALA A 103 -6.12 -3.58 -0.17
N CYS A 104 -7.12 -4.47 -0.12
CA CYS A 104 -7.79 -4.98 -1.31
C CYS A 104 -8.58 -3.89 -2.05
N SER A 105 -9.39 -3.10 -1.34
CA SER A 105 -10.15 -1.99 -1.91
C SER A 105 -9.24 -0.98 -2.63
N ARG A 106 -8.11 -0.65 -2.03
CA ARG A 106 -7.12 0.23 -2.67
C ARG A 106 -6.45 -0.40 -3.89
N ALA A 107 -6.22 -1.72 -3.89
CA ALA A 107 -5.75 -2.41 -5.08
C ALA A 107 -6.77 -2.28 -6.24
N PHE A 108 -8.05 -2.47 -5.95
CA PHE A 108 -9.12 -2.31 -6.94
C PHE A 108 -9.28 -0.87 -7.40
N GLU A 109 -9.16 0.11 -6.51
CA GLU A 109 -9.16 1.52 -6.86
C GLU A 109 -7.99 1.87 -7.79
N ASN A 110 -6.80 1.36 -7.52
CA ASN A 110 -5.63 1.55 -8.39
C ASN A 110 -5.85 0.92 -9.77
N ILE A 111 -6.45 -0.27 -9.83
CA ILE A 111 -6.82 -0.92 -11.09
C ILE A 111 -7.81 -0.05 -11.86
N ARG A 112 -8.86 0.45 -11.21
CA ARG A 112 -9.85 1.34 -11.82
C ARG A 112 -9.20 2.59 -12.42
N ASN A 113 -8.32 3.23 -11.67
CA ASN A 113 -7.68 4.49 -12.05
C ASN A 113 -6.53 4.33 -13.05
N ALA A 114 -6.03 3.11 -13.27
CA ALA A 114 -5.00 2.85 -14.28
C ALA A 114 -5.52 3.15 -15.70
N PRO A 115 -4.71 3.71 -16.60
CA PRO A 115 -5.14 4.06 -17.94
C PRO A 115 -5.40 2.82 -18.81
N GLY A 116 -6.29 2.97 -19.80
CA GLY A 116 -6.58 1.96 -20.82
C GLY A 116 -7.56 0.87 -20.38
N LYS A 117 -7.88 -0.01 -21.33
CA LYS A 117 -8.73 -1.17 -21.06
C LYS A 117 -7.94 -2.26 -20.32
N LYS A 118 -8.60 -2.91 -19.37
CA LYS A 118 -7.97 -3.88 -18.46
C LYS A 118 -8.75 -5.18 -18.37
N SER A 119 -8.02 -6.29 -18.28
CA SER A 119 -8.55 -7.56 -17.78
C SER A 119 -7.95 -7.81 -16.40
N VAL A 120 -8.76 -8.21 -15.45
CA VAL A 120 -8.36 -8.49 -14.06
C VAL A 120 -8.44 -9.99 -13.84
N VAL A 121 -7.38 -10.57 -13.27
CA VAL A 121 -7.36 -11.95 -12.81
C VAL A 121 -7.21 -11.93 -11.31
N MET A 122 -8.18 -12.48 -10.59
CA MET A 122 -8.19 -12.55 -9.13
C MET A 122 -8.00 -13.98 -8.67
N PHE A 123 -7.08 -14.15 -7.72
CA PHE A 123 -6.90 -15.40 -7.01
C PHE A 123 -7.23 -15.19 -5.54
N LEU A 124 -8.18 -15.97 -5.03
CA LEU A 124 -8.44 -16.06 -3.61
C LEU A 124 -8.15 -17.49 -3.14
N ASP A 125 -7.17 -17.60 -2.26
CA ASP A 125 -6.81 -18.86 -1.61
C ASP A 125 -7.11 -18.75 -0.12
N ASP A 126 -7.49 -19.87 0.49
CA ASP A 126 -7.78 -19.98 1.92
C ASP A 126 -6.77 -20.83 2.69
N TYR A 127 -5.76 -21.34 1.98
CA TYR A 127 -4.70 -22.15 2.59
C TYR A 127 -3.52 -21.26 2.96
N PHE A 128 -3.27 -21.08 4.24
CA PHE A 128 -2.16 -20.29 4.70
C PHE A 128 -1.09 -21.09 5.48
N ASP A 129 -1.35 -22.39 5.72
CA ASP A 129 -0.37 -23.28 6.33
C ASP A 129 -0.39 -24.68 5.71
N ALA A 130 0.62 -25.50 6.09
CA ALA A 130 0.74 -26.89 5.64
C ALA A 130 -0.41 -27.80 6.13
N ARG A 131 -1.23 -27.36 7.05
CA ARG A 131 -2.37 -28.10 7.59
C ARG A 131 -3.67 -27.81 6.87
N HIS A 132 -3.63 -26.91 5.87
CA HIS A 132 -4.81 -26.48 5.10
C HIS A 132 -5.93 -25.93 6.00
N THR A 133 -5.56 -25.17 7.04
CA THR A 133 -6.54 -24.52 7.90
C THR A 133 -7.26 -23.43 7.12
N VAL A 134 -8.58 -23.35 7.28
CA VAL A 134 -9.43 -22.40 6.55
C VAL A 134 -9.30 -21.02 7.17
N GLU A 135 -8.97 -20.04 6.35
CA GLU A 135 -8.93 -18.65 6.76
C GLU A 135 -10.35 -18.07 6.89
N ASN A 136 -10.56 -17.20 7.87
CA ASN A 136 -11.79 -16.43 7.96
C ASN A 136 -11.87 -15.42 6.82
N THR A 137 -12.87 -15.57 5.96
CA THR A 137 -13.07 -14.72 4.77
C THR A 137 -14.09 -13.60 4.99
N ALA A 138 -14.55 -13.33 6.23
CA ALA A 138 -15.52 -12.26 6.50
C ALA A 138 -15.04 -10.88 6.02
N TRP A 139 -13.73 -10.61 6.10
CA TRP A 139 -13.10 -9.38 5.59
C TRP A 139 -13.39 -9.11 4.10
N PHE A 140 -13.68 -10.16 3.35
CA PHE A 140 -13.95 -10.08 1.93
C PHE A 140 -15.24 -9.29 1.62
N TYR A 141 -16.21 -9.34 2.54
CA TYR A 141 -17.47 -8.60 2.41
C TYR A 141 -17.31 -7.11 2.73
N ASP A 142 -16.24 -6.73 3.42
CA ASP A 142 -15.89 -5.34 3.71
C ASP A 142 -15.00 -4.71 2.62
N THR A 143 -14.68 -5.47 1.56
CA THR A 143 -13.86 -5.02 0.44
C THR A 143 -14.73 -4.39 -0.63
N ASP A 144 -14.31 -3.24 -1.17
CA ASP A 144 -15.03 -2.46 -2.20
C ASP A 144 -14.84 -3.06 -3.60
N PHE A 145 -15.46 -4.19 -3.88
CA PHE A 145 -15.46 -4.81 -5.21
C PHE A 145 -16.13 -3.94 -6.27
N GLU A 146 -16.95 -3.01 -5.86
CA GLU A 146 -17.63 -2.03 -6.70
C GLU A 146 -16.67 -1.20 -7.54
N PHE A 147 -15.41 -1.06 -7.12
CA PHE A 147 -14.36 -0.44 -7.94
C PHE A 147 -14.07 -1.23 -9.23
N LEU A 148 -14.36 -2.50 -9.28
CA LEU A 148 -14.20 -3.32 -10.48
C LEU A 148 -15.35 -3.16 -11.49
N ASN A 149 -16.45 -2.51 -11.11
CA ASN A 149 -17.54 -2.15 -11.99
C ASN A 149 -17.25 -0.83 -12.72
N ASP A 150 -16.25 -0.86 -13.59
CA ASP A 150 -15.79 0.29 -14.36
C ASP A 150 -15.71 -0.08 -15.86
N PRO A 151 -16.14 0.79 -16.79
CA PRO A 151 -16.13 0.53 -18.22
C PRO A 151 -14.75 0.21 -18.82
N SER A 152 -13.69 0.57 -18.14
CA SER A 152 -12.32 0.24 -18.55
C SER A 152 -11.91 -1.20 -18.19
N ILE A 153 -12.66 -1.86 -17.29
CA ILE A 153 -12.44 -3.25 -16.91
C ILE A 153 -13.33 -4.14 -17.79
N VAL A 154 -12.75 -4.69 -18.84
CA VAL A 154 -13.47 -5.43 -19.86
C VAL A 154 -13.67 -6.90 -19.52
N GLN A 155 -12.93 -7.42 -18.57
CA GLN A 155 -13.01 -8.81 -18.15
C GLN A 155 -12.50 -8.97 -16.71
N VAL A 156 -13.20 -9.79 -15.93
CA VAL A 156 -12.75 -10.27 -14.63
C VAL A 156 -12.74 -11.80 -14.67
N VAL A 157 -11.58 -12.38 -14.40
CA VAL A 157 -11.38 -13.83 -14.27
C VAL A 157 -11.13 -14.15 -12.81
N ILE A 158 -11.86 -15.09 -12.27
CA ILE A 158 -11.80 -15.48 -10.87
C ILE A 158 -11.24 -16.91 -10.78
N ALA A 159 -10.26 -17.09 -9.89
CA ALA A 159 -9.59 -18.36 -9.67
C ALA A 159 -9.22 -18.55 -8.19
N GLY A 160 -8.69 -19.73 -7.87
CA GLY A 160 -8.33 -20.13 -6.51
C GLY A 160 -9.39 -20.98 -5.83
N ALA A 161 -9.06 -21.50 -4.65
CA ALA A 161 -9.92 -22.42 -3.91
C ALA A 161 -11.27 -21.79 -3.52
N ARG A 162 -11.29 -20.46 -3.31
CA ARG A 162 -12.47 -19.67 -2.92
C ARG A 162 -13.12 -18.90 -4.08
N HIS A 163 -12.98 -19.39 -5.30
CA HIS A 163 -13.54 -18.71 -6.49
C HIS A 163 -15.06 -18.54 -6.44
N HIS A 164 -15.80 -19.47 -5.83
CA HIS A 164 -17.25 -19.35 -5.68
C HIS A 164 -17.64 -18.18 -4.78
N ASP A 165 -16.92 -17.96 -3.67
CA ASP A 165 -17.18 -16.82 -2.77
C ASP A 165 -16.91 -15.50 -3.49
N THR A 166 -15.83 -15.45 -4.28
CA THR A 166 -15.51 -14.28 -5.09
C THR A 166 -16.55 -14.02 -6.17
N TYR A 167 -17.14 -15.08 -6.74
CA TYR A 167 -18.19 -14.95 -7.75
C TYR A 167 -19.51 -14.39 -7.18
N VAL A 168 -19.83 -14.77 -5.95
CA VAL A 168 -21.07 -14.31 -5.29
C VAL A 168 -20.95 -12.85 -4.86
N ARG A 169 -19.75 -12.40 -4.47
CA ARG A 169 -19.49 -11.02 -4.04
C ARG A 169 -19.38 -10.07 -5.21
#